data_652b2a53651b96090013f1b13c5da900
#
_entry.id   652b2a53651b96090013f1b13c5da900
#
_cell.length_a   1.000
_cell.length_b   1.000
_cell.length_c   1.000
_cell.angle_alpha   90.00
_cell.angle_beta   90.00
_cell.angle_gamma   90.00
#
_symmetry.space_group_name_H-M   'P 1'
#
loop_
_entity.id
_entity.type
_entity.pdbx_description
1 polymer ?
#
loop_
_entity_poly.entity_id
_entity_poly.type
_entity_poly.pdbx_seq_one_letter_code
_entity_poly.pdbx_strand_id
1 'polypeptide(L)'
;LMHMGALAITGALKPRNFKHIIVNNGAHDSVGGQPTVAFDVDVPGIAHASGYESVFCAQTKQELQSRLAELQRSSGPSLLEVRVRCGARKDIGRPVTTPSQNKNAFMDFVEN
;
A
#
# COMPACT_ATOMS: atom_id res chain seq x y z
N LEU A 1 -3.08 -0.76 8.49
CA LEU A 1 -3.84 -2.02 8.52
C LEU A 1 -4.86 -2.13 9.66
N MET A 2 -5.43 -1.02 10.07
CA MET A 2 -6.47 -1.00 11.12
C MET A 2 -7.75 -1.76 10.72
N HIS A 3 -7.98 -1.95 9.42
CA HIS A 3 -9.14 -2.66 8.87
C HIS A 3 -8.71 -3.89 8.05
N MET A 4 -8.06 -4.85 8.68
CA MET A 4 -7.56 -6.06 8.01
C MET A 4 -8.68 -6.92 7.39
N GLY A 5 -9.91 -6.82 7.88
CA GLY A 5 -11.05 -7.51 7.27
C GLY A 5 -11.29 -7.17 5.79
N ALA A 6 -10.86 -6.00 5.34
CA ALA A 6 -10.92 -5.61 3.94
C ALA A 6 -10.06 -6.50 3.01
N LEU A 7 -8.99 -7.10 3.54
CA LEU A 7 -8.18 -8.05 2.77
C LEU A 7 -8.99 -9.29 2.38
N ALA A 8 -9.77 -9.84 3.32
CA ALA A 8 -10.62 -11.00 3.05
C ALA A 8 -11.68 -10.71 1.99
N ILE A 9 -12.31 -9.53 2.05
CA ILE A 9 -13.31 -9.10 1.05
C ILE A 9 -12.65 -8.96 -0.32
N THR A 10 -11.50 -8.28 -0.39
CA THR A 10 -10.74 -8.11 -1.64
C THR A 10 -10.32 -9.44 -2.25
N GLY A 11 -9.81 -10.34 -1.40
CA GLY A 11 -9.39 -11.68 -1.83
C GLY A 11 -10.56 -12.54 -2.34
N ALA A 12 -11.74 -12.43 -1.71
CA ALA A 12 -12.94 -13.13 -2.14
C ALA A 12 -13.48 -12.60 -3.48
N LEU A 13 -13.44 -11.27 -3.70
CA LEU A 13 -13.92 -10.64 -4.94
C LEU A 13 -12.96 -10.82 -6.13
N LYS A 14 -11.69 -11.11 -5.88
CA LYS A 14 -10.66 -11.36 -6.90
C LYS A 14 -10.59 -10.31 -8.03
N PRO A 15 -10.51 -9.02 -7.74
CA PRO A 15 -10.42 -7.98 -8.78
C PRO A 15 -9.05 -8.07 -9.49
N ARG A 16 -9.05 -8.45 -10.76
CA ARG A 16 -7.84 -8.76 -11.53
C ARG A 16 -6.85 -7.60 -11.69
N ASN A 17 -7.35 -6.37 -11.68
CA ASN A 17 -6.55 -5.15 -11.84
C ASN A 17 -6.16 -4.50 -10.50
N PHE A 18 -6.47 -5.09 -9.35
CA PHE A 18 -6.19 -4.49 -8.05
C PHE A 18 -4.75 -4.76 -7.61
N LYS A 19 -3.98 -3.69 -7.45
CA LYS A 19 -2.60 -3.70 -6.98
C LYS A 19 -2.52 -2.98 -5.64
N HIS A 20 -2.29 -3.72 -4.58
CA HIS A 20 -2.25 -3.22 -3.21
C HIS A 20 -0.79 -3.06 -2.76
N ILE A 21 -0.36 -1.82 -2.50
CA ILE A 21 0.96 -1.54 -1.96
C ILE A 21 0.81 -1.07 -0.52
N ILE A 22 1.47 -1.76 0.40
CA ILE A 22 1.54 -1.42 1.81
C ILE A 22 2.92 -0.87 2.12
N VAL A 23 2.99 0.39 2.51
CA VAL A 23 4.21 1.01 3.04
C VAL A 23 4.21 0.81 4.55
N ASN A 24 4.99 -0.16 5.02
CA ASN A 24 5.07 -0.54 6.43
C ASN A 24 6.30 0.09 7.08
N ASN A 25 6.10 1.08 7.94
CA ASN A 25 7.15 1.70 8.75
C ASN A 25 7.14 1.27 10.22
N GLY A 26 6.25 0.35 10.60
CA GLY A 26 6.13 -0.15 11.97
C GLY A 26 5.60 0.86 13.00
N ALA A 27 5.14 2.04 12.57
CA ALA A 27 4.75 3.11 13.49
C ALA A 27 3.56 3.93 13.01
N HIS A 28 2.93 4.63 13.94
CA HIS A 28 1.94 5.68 13.70
C HIS A 28 2.61 7.05 13.56
N ASP A 29 3.43 7.25 12.52
CA ASP A 29 4.25 8.44 12.32
C ASP A 29 3.46 9.76 12.33
N SER A 30 2.24 9.76 11.79
CA SER A 30 1.40 10.96 11.69
C SER A 30 0.80 11.44 13.01
N VAL A 31 0.82 10.60 14.05
CA VAL A 31 0.16 10.86 15.34
C VAL A 31 1.06 10.59 16.54
N GLY A 32 2.35 10.84 16.40
CA GLY A 32 3.31 10.80 17.51
C GLY A 32 4.34 9.66 17.46
N GLY A 33 4.36 8.88 16.38
CA GLY A 33 5.42 7.89 16.14
C GLY A 33 5.35 6.64 17.02
N GLN A 34 4.20 6.35 17.64
CA GLN A 34 4.05 5.17 18.48
C GLN A 34 4.29 3.90 17.65
N PRO A 35 5.00 2.89 18.23
CA PRO A 35 5.21 1.63 17.55
C PRO A 35 3.90 0.87 17.34
N THR A 36 3.87 0.09 16.27
CA THR A 36 2.76 -0.83 15.96
C THR A 36 3.27 -2.26 15.94
N VAL A 37 2.39 -3.23 15.92
CA VAL A 37 2.72 -4.66 15.73
C VAL A 37 2.95 -5.02 14.25
N ALA A 38 3.05 -4.04 13.36
CA ALA A 38 3.06 -4.30 11.92
C ALA A 38 4.31 -5.04 11.42
N PHE A 39 5.41 -5.05 12.18
CA PHE A 39 6.59 -5.85 11.88
C PHE A 39 6.53 -7.27 12.48
N ASP A 40 5.67 -7.47 13.48
CA ASP A 40 5.49 -8.77 14.15
C ASP A 40 4.41 -9.62 13.46
N VAL A 41 3.57 -8.98 12.64
CA VAL A 41 2.50 -9.63 11.88
C VAL A 41 2.96 -9.96 10.47
N ASP A 42 2.75 -11.21 10.05
CA ASP A 42 3.00 -11.62 8.67
C ASP A 42 1.88 -11.11 7.74
N VAL A 43 1.96 -9.85 7.35
CA VAL A 43 0.99 -9.21 6.45
C VAL A 43 0.93 -9.90 5.08
N PRO A 44 2.05 -10.23 4.43
CA PRO A 44 2.06 -11.06 3.22
C PRO A 44 1.32 -12.37 3.37
N GLY A 45 1.59 -13.13 4.44
CA GLY A 45 0.93 -14.41 4.71
C GLY A 45 -0.58 -14.26 4.91
N ILE A 46 -1.02 -13.22 5.61
CA ILE A 46 -2.45 -12.92 5.79
C ILE A 46 -3.12 -12.58 4.45
N ALA A 47 -2.47 -11.79 3.60
CA ALA A 47 -3.00 -11.47 2.28
C ALA A 47 -3.13 -12.72 1.41
N HIS A 48 -2.12 -13.58 1.40
CA HIS A 48 -2.15 -14.86 0.68
C HIS A 48 -3.30 -15.76 1.18
N ALA A 49 -3.42 -15.93 2.50
CA ALA A 49 -4.50 -16.68 3.12
C ALA A 49 -5.89 -16.09 2.86
N SER A 50 -5.96 -14.79 2.64
CA SER A 50 -7.19 -14.07 2.28
C SER A 50 -7.58 -14.21 0.80
N GLY A 51 -6.75 -14.82 -0.05
CA GLY A 51 -7.05 -15.07 -1.46
C GLY A 51 -6.38 -14.12 -2.46
N TYR A 52 -5.37 -13.36 -2.04
CA TYR A 52 -4.52 -12.63 -3.00
C TYR A 52 -3.71 -13.62 -3.84
N GLU A 53 -3.70 -13.43 -5.15
CA GLU A 53 -3.05 -14.35 -6.11
C GLU A 53 -1.53 -14.22 -6.11
N SER A 54 -1.03 -13.00 -5.91
CA SER A 54 0.41 -12.71 -5.89
C SER A 54 0.74 -11.82 -4.70
N VAL A 55 1.75 -12.21 -3.93
CA VAL A 55 2.16 -11.47 -2.74
C VAL A 55 3.67 -11.32 -2.72
N PHE A 56 4.14 -10.10 -2.52
CA PHE A 56 5.54 -9.74 -2.56
C PHE A 56 5.94 -8.94 -1.31
N CYS A 57 7.25 -8.97 -1.00
CA CYS A 57 7.85 -8.14 0.03
C CYS A 57 9.13 -7.50 -0.50
N ALA A 58 9.42 -6.26 -0.07
CA ALA A 58 10.65 -5.55 -0.38
C ALA A 58 11.16 -4.78 0.84
N GLN A 59 12.48 -4.86 1.09
CA GLN A 59 13.16 -4.16 2.19
C GLN A 59 14.32 -3.28 1.69
N THR A 60 14.76 -3.52 0.45
CA THR A 60 15.84 -2.77 -0.20
C THR A 60 15.34 -2.07 -1.46
N LYS A 61 16.06 -1.05 -1.89
CA LYS A 61 15.74 -0.34 -3.15
C LYS A 61 15.76 -1.28 -4.37
N GLN A 62 16.69 -2.21 -4.40
CA GLN A 62 16.82 -3.16 -5.50
C GLN A 62 15.64 -4.13 -5.53
N GLU A 63 15.26 -4.69 -4.37
CA GLU A 63 14.06 -5.53 -4.25
C GLU A 63 12.81 -4.76 -4.65
N LEU A 64 12.65 -3.51 -4.18
CA LEU A 64 11.51 -2.67 -4.53
C LEU A 64 11.38 -2.53 -6.05
N GLN A 65 12.47 -2.25 -6.77
CA GLN A 65 12.45 -2.12 -8.22
C GLN A 65 11.99 -3.42 -8.92
N SER A 66 12.54 -4.56 -8.51
CA SER A 66 12.15 -5.85 -9.10
C SER A 66 10.71 -6.24 -8.75
N ARG A 67 10.30 -6.07 -7.48
CA ARG A 67 8.95 -6.43 -7.03
C ARG A 67 7.87 -5.53 -7.60
N LEU A 68 8.15 -4.25 -7.85
CA LEU A 68 7.22 -3.38 -8.58
C LEU A 68 6.99 -3.86 -10.02
N ALA A 69 8.04 -4.26 -10.71
CA ALA A 69 7.91 -4.80 -12.06
C ALA A 69 7.13 -6.13 -12.09
N GLU A 70 7.31 -6.98 -11.08
CA GLU A 70 6.55 -8.22 -10.94
C GLU A 70 5.07 -7.93 -10.59
N LEU A 71 4.82 -7.00 -9.66
CA LEU A 71 3.48 -6.57 -9.27
C LEU A 71 2.69 -6.03 -10.47
N GLN A 72 3.32 -5.23 -11.31
CA GLN A 72 2.68 -4.68 -12.52
C GLN A 72 2.22 -5.79 -13.48
N ARG A 73 3.03 -6.83 -13.66
CA ARG A 73 2.75 -7.94 -14.58
C ARG A 73 1.82 -9.01 -13.99
N SER A 74 1.71 -9.10 -12.67
CA SER A 74 0.89 -10.12 -12.02
C SER A 74 -0.60 -9.86 -12.26
N SER A 75 -1.43 -10.91 -12.25
CA SER A 75 -2.87 -10.77 -12.10
C SER A 75 -3.21 -10.42 -10.65
N GLY A 76 -4.30 -9.69 -10.41
CA GLY A 76 -4.74 -9.31 -9.07
C GLY A 76 -5.87 -10.18 -8.53
N PRO A 77 -6.21 -10.01 -7.27
CA PRO A 77 -5.59 -9.04 -6.37
C PRO A 77 -4.15 -9.40 -6.02
N SER A 78 -3.25 -8.44 -6.12
CA SER A 78 -1.83 -8.64 -5.80
C SER A 78 -1.41 -7.66 -4.72
N LEU A 79 -0.47 -8.07 -3.85
CA LEU A 79 0.01 -7.24 -2.76
C LEU A 79 1.53 -7.16 -2.74
N LEU A 80 2.04 -5.97 -2.45
CA LEU A 80 3.45 -5.72 -2.15
C LEU A 80 3.56 -5.02 -0.80
N GLU A 81 4.19 -5.67 0.19
CA GLU A 81 4.65 -5.00 1.40
C GLU A 81 6.03 -4.38 1.16
N VAL A 82 6.15 -3.08 1.41
CA VAL A 82 7.44 -2.36 1.40
C VAL A 82 7.77 -1.96 2.82
N ARG A 83 8.79 -2.58 3.40
CA ARG A 83 9.27 -2.23 4.74
C ARG A 83 10.21 -1.04 4.67
N VAL A 84 9.88 0.02 5.38
CA VAL A 84 10.60 1.29 5.37
C VAL A 84 10.94 1.73 6.79
N ARG A 85 11.87 2.68 6.89
CA ARG A 85 12.17 3.35 8.17
C ARG A 85 11.10 4.39 8.50
N CYS A 86 10.89 4.65 9.79
CA CYS A 86 10.09 5.78 10.25
C CYS A 86 10.68 7.12 9.80
N GLY A 87 9.82 8.12 9.73
CA GLY A 87 10.18 9.48 9.38
C GLY A 87 9.94 9.83 7.91
N ALA A 88 9.95 11.12 7.63
CA ALA A 88 9.74 11.68 6.31
C ALA A 88 10.95 12.52 5.90
N ARG A 89 11.08 12.80 4.60
CA ARG A 89 12.06 13.77 4.11
C ARG A 89 11.74 15.16 4.69
N LYS A 90 12.78 15.91 5.05
CA LYS A 90 12.62 17.27 5.62
C LYS A 90 12.14 18.29 4.60
N ASP A 91 12.32 18.01 3.32
CA ASP A 91 12.00 18.87 2.17
C ASP A 91 10.63 18.58 1.54
N ILE A 92 9.78 17.78 2.20
CA ILE A 92 8.41 17.54 1.74
C ILE A 92 7.57 18.79 2.02
N GLY A 93 7.11 19.44 0.95
CA GLY A 93 6.15 20.52 1.03
C GLY A 93 4.76 20.10 1.49
N ARG A 94 3.91 21.08 1.74
CA ARG A 94 2.48 20.83 1.99
C ARG A 94 1.70 21.00 0.69
N PRO A 95 0.58 20.28 0.51
CA PRO A 95 -0.33 20.53 -0.60
C PRO A 95 -0.76 22.00 -0.63
N VAL A 96 -0.70 22.63 -1.80
CA VAL A 96 -1.10 24.03 -2.01
C VAL A 96 -2.52 24.15 -2.55
N THR A 97 -3.12 23.04 -2.95
CA THR A 97 -4.48 22.96 -3.47
C THR A 97 -5.48 22.58 -2.38
N THR A 98 -6.68 23.12 -2.46
CA THR A 98 -7.77 22.75 -1.53
C THR A 98 -8.33 21.36 -1.86
N PRO A 99 -8.98 20.68 -0.91
CA PRO A 99 -9.67 19.41 -1.18
C PRO A 99 -10.69 19.49 -2.31
N SER A 100 -11.42 20.60 -2.44
CA SER A 100 -12.38 20.82 -3.53
C SER A 100 -11.71 20.92 -4.90
N GLN A 101 -10.57 21.62 -4.98
CA GLN A 101 -9.79 21.70 -6.22
C GLN A 101 -9.26 20.32 -6.63
N ASN A 102 -8.76 19.53 -5.67
CA ASN A 102 -8.29 18.18 -5.94
C ASN A 102 -9.41 17.26 -6.42
N LYS A 103 -10.59 17.35 -5.78
CA LYS A 103 -11.78 16.60 -6.19
C LYS A 103 -12.15 16.95 -7.64
N ASN A 104 -12.29 18.22 -7.97
CA ASN A 104 -12.70 18.64 -9.30
C ASN A 104 -11.70 18.19 -10.37
N ALA A 105 -10.40 18.41 -10.14
CA ALA A 105 -9.35 17.95 -11.06
C ALA A 105 -9.37 16.44 -11.28
N PHE A 106 -9.65 15.65 -10.23
CA PHE A 106 -9.76 14.21 -10.36
C PHE A 106 -11.02 13.79 -11.13
N MET A 107 -12.17 14.44 -10.87
CA MET A 107 -13.42 14.18 -11.60
C MET A 107 -13.26 14.50 -13.09
N ASP A 108 -12.69 15.66 -13.43
CA ASP A 108 -12.41 16.06 -14.80
C ASP A 108 -11.51 15.04 -15.53
N PHE A 109 -10.54 14.46 -14.80
CA PHE A 109 -9.66 13.41 -15.35
C PHE A 109 -10.38 12.08 -15.62
N VAL A 110 -11.34 11.72 -14.76
CA VAL A 110 -12.08 10.45 -14.89
C VAL A 110 -13.17 10.52 -15.95
N GLU A 111 -13.74 11.71 -16.20
CA GLU A 111 -14.84 11.93 -17.15
C GLU A 111 -14.34 12.14 -18.60
N ASN A 112 -13.03 12.38 -18.81
CA ASN A 112 -12.39 12.50 -20.12
C ASN A 112 -11.61 11.24 -20.49
#